data_b2a51da520e360daae93cd8cc67ee26c
#
_entry.id   b2a51da520e360daae93cd8cc67ee26c
#
_cell.length_a   1.000
_cell.length_b   1.000
_cell.length_c   1.000
_cell.angle_alpha   90.00
_cell.angle_beta   90.00
_cell.angle_gamma   90.00
#
_symmetry.space_group_name_H-M   'P 1'
#
loop_
_entity.id
_entity.type
_entity.pdbx_description
1 polymer ?
#
loop_
_entity_poly.entity_id
_entity_poly.type
_entity_poly.pdbx_seq_one_letter_code
_entity_poly.pdbx_strand_id
1 'polypeptide(L)'
;MNYIAIIPARKGSKEIPGKNIKSLAGKPLIVWSIEQALRSTRISRVIVSTDCNQIAEISKKSGAEVPFLRPKKYAQDYSTTESVLIHAVKKLRLEILKNETSIVLLQPTSPIRYKNSIDKAINRFEIEKADSLVSVNSTRKFYWKNDRFVKPMYDIYKRPMRQKIKKNEIFFAENGSIYITKVKTLSKSKN
;
A
#
# COMPACT_ATOMS: atom_id res chain seq x y z
N MET A 1 0.22 -15.79 13.23
CA MET A 1 0.96 -14.78 12.46
C MET A 1 0.52 -13.40 12.94
N ASN A 2 1.43 -12.43 13.04
CA ASN A 2 1.14 -11.08 13.53
C ASN A 2 1.11 -10.09 12.35
N TYR A 3 0.07 -9.25 12.23
CA TYR A 3 -0.08 -8.29 11.14
C TYR A 3 -0.03 -6.86 11.67
N ILE A 4 0.91 -6.07 11.15
CA ILE A 4 1.09 -4.67 11.52
C ILE A 4 0.81 -3.82 10.28
N ALA A 5 -0.16 -2.92 10.37
CA ALA A 5 -0.40 -1.94 9.31
C ALA A 5 0.66 -0.84 9.38
N ILE A 6 1.26 -0.51 8.24
CA ILE A 6 2.12 0.66 8.07
C ILE A 6 1.51 1.57 7.01
N ILE A 7 1.29 2.83 7.40
CA ILE A 7 0.71 3.87 6.56
C ILE A 7 1.76 4.95 6.35
N PRO A 8 2.47 4.96 5.20
CA PRO A 8 3.47 5.99 4.91
C PRO A 8 2.79 7.28 4.46
N ALA A 9 3.09 8.40 5.13
CA ALA A 9 2.52 9.70 4.83
C ALA A 9 3.58 10.81 4.99
N ARG A 10 4.22 11.22 3.90
CA ARG A 10 5.19 12.32 3.91
C ARG A 10 4.51 13.68 3.80
N LYS A 11 5.17 14.74 4.29
CA LYS A 11 4.73 16.14 4.16
C LYS A 11 4.72 16.59 2.69
N GLY A 12 5.83 16.33 1.99
CA GLY A 12 6.05 16.75 0.62
C GLY A 12 5.24 15.91 -0.37
N SER A 13 4.22 16.50 -0.99
CA SER A 13 3.48 15.92 -2.13
C SER A 13 3.53 16.93 -3.27
N LYS A 14 4.17 16.57 -4.39
CA LYS A 14 4.35 17.50 -5.53
C LYS A 14 3.05 17.82 -6.23
N GLU A 15 2.27 16.80 -6.59
CA GLU A 15 1.02 16.96 -7.34
C GLU A 15 -0.06 17.69 -6.55
N ILE A 16 -0.21 17.35 -5.26
CA ILE A 16 -1.20 17.95 -4.36
C ILE A 16 -0.48 18.30 -3.05
N PRO A 17 -0.09 19.56 -2.84
CA PRO A 17 0.56 19.99 -1.60
C PRO A 17 -0.28 19.64 -0.36
N GLY A 18 0.35 19.03 0.64
CA GLY A 18 -0.34 18.63 1.86
C GLY A 18 -1.38 17.52 1.69
N LYS A 19 -1.33 16.73 0.62
CA LYS A 19 -2.31 15.73 0.24
C LYS A 19 -2.85 14.90 1.42
N ASN A 20 -1.97 14.41 2.27
CA ASN A 20 -2.33 13.49 3.35
C ASN A 20 -3.25 14.11 4.42
N ILE A 21 -3.23 15.43 4.57
CA ILE A 21 -4.07 16.17 5.53
C ILE A 21 -5.20 16.95 4.87
N LYS A 22 -5.29 16.98 3.54
CA LYS A 22 -6.43 17.58 2.85
C LYS A 22 -7.71 16.83 3.18
N SER A 23 -8.79 17.59 3.33
CA SER A 23 -10.12 17.02 3.56
C SER A 23 -10.62 16.27 2.33
N LEU A 24 -11.05 15.05 2.56
CA LEU A 24 -11.79 14.22 1.63
C LEU A 24 -13.06 13.74 2.34
N ALA A 25 -14.22 14.15 1.87
CA ALA A 25 -15.50 13.80 2.47
C ALA A 25 -15.53 14.04 4.00
N GLY A 26 -15.14 15.25 4.40
CA GLY A 26 -15.25 15.74 5.80
C GLY A 26 -14.09 15.40 6.73
N LYS A 27 -13.10 14.61 6.32
CA LYS A 27 -11.94 14.27 7.17
C LYS A 27 -10.62 14.19 6.40
N PRO A 28 -9.45 14.37 7.04
CA PRO A 28 -8.15 14.28 6.39
C PRO A 28 -7.96 12.95 5.66
N LEU A 29 -7.33 12.99 4.47
CA LEU A 29 -7.15 11.81 3.60
C LEU A 29 -6.55 10.61 4.34
N ILE A 30 -5.53 10.83 5.17
CA ILE A 30 -4.85 9.77 5.91
C ILE A 30 -5.77 9.03 6.87
N VAL A 31 -6.76 9.72 7.44
CA VAL A 31 -7.68 9.17 8.45
C VAL A 31 -8.51 8.02 7.88
N TRP A 32 -8.85 8.06 6.60
CA TRP A 32 -9.55 6.97 5.92
C TRP A 32 -8.80 5.64 6.01
N SER A 33 -7.49 5.66 5.77
CA SER A 33 -6.66 4.44 5.85
C SER A 33 -6.46 4.00 7.31
N ILE A 34 -6.31 4.94 8.25
CA ILE A 34 -6.18 4.63 9.68
C ILE A 34 -7.43 3.92 10.20
N GLU A 35 -8.61 4.50 9.97
CA GLU A 35 -9.87 3.91 10.44
C GLU A 35 -10.13 2.53 9.83
N GLN A 36 -9.79 2.34 8.56
CA GLN A 36 -9.95 1.04 7.91
C GLN A 36 -9.02 -0.01 8.49
N ALA A 37 -7.78 0.36 8.82
CA ALA A 37 -6.85 -0.51 9.50
C ALA A 37 -7.32 -0.87 10.91
N LEU A 38 -7.82 0.11 11.69
CA LEU A 38 -8.34 -0.10 13.04
C LEU A 38 -9.61 -0.96 13.08
N ARG A 39 -10.41 -0.96 12.01
CA ARG A 39 -11.60 -1.83 11.90
C ARG A 39 -11.28 -3.27 11.54
N SER A 40 -10.06 -3.55 11.08
CA SER A 40 -9.65 -4.92 10.79
C SER A 40 -9.50 -5.73 12.07
N THR A 41 -10.07 -6.92 12.08
CA THR A 41 -9.95 -7.85 13.21
C THR A 41 -8.59 -8.57 13.24
N ARG A 42 -7.82 -8.43 12.17
CA ARG A 42 -6.55 -9.14 11.94
C ARG A 42 -5.33 -8.24 12.18
N ILE A 43 -5.48 -6.92 12.14
CA ILE A 43 -4.40 -5.97 12.39
C ILE A 43 -4.20 -5.79 13.89
N SER A 44 -3.01 -6.04 14.37
CA SER A 44 -2.65 -5.89 15.79
C SER A 44 -2.18 -4.47 16.15
N ARG A 45 -1.57 -3.75 15.21
CA ARG A 45 -1.07 -2.38 15.40
C ARG A 45 -1.21 -1.58 14.11
N VAL A 46 -1.53 -0.29 14.25
CA VAL A 46 -1.62 0.65 13.13
C VAL A 46 -0.57 1.74 13.30
N ILE A 47 0.46 1.69 12.47
CA ILE A 47 1.62 2.58 12.54
C ILE A 47 1.58 3.57 11.38
N VAL A 48 1.71 4.85 11.68
CA VAL A 48 1.93 5.88 10.66
C VAL A 48 3.41 6.28 10.64
N SER A 49 4.04 6.14 9.47
CA SER A 49 5.40 6.60 9.22
C SER A 49 5.36 7.95 8.51
N THR A 50 5.73 9.02 9.23
CA THR A 50 5.71 10.39 8.70
C THR A 50 6.92 11.20 9.15
N ASP A 51 7.30 12.19 8.35
CA ASP A 51 8.32 13.21 8.62
C ASP A 51 7.71 14.54 9.12
N CYS A 52 6.40 14.59 9.38
CA CYS A 52 5.63 15.80 9.67
C CYS A 52 4.89 15.69 11.00
N ASN A 53 5.13 16.62 11.92
CA ASN A 53 4.45 16.67 13.22
C ASN A 53 2.93 16.81 13.07
N GLN A 54 2.44 17.64 12.15
CA GLN A 54 1.01 17.83 11.94
C GLN A 54 0.33 16.52 11.49
N ILE A 55 0.95 15.76 10.57
CA ILE A 55 0.44 14.44 10.17
C ILE A 55 0.49 13.48 11.37
N ALA A 56 1.56 13.53 12.16
CA ALA A 56 1.71 12.69 13.35
C ALA A 56 0.60 12.94 14.38
N GLU A 57 0.29 14.21 14.68
CA GLU A 57 -0.78 14.58 15.60
C GLU A 57 -2.16 14.13 15.12
N ILE A 58 -2.49 14.39 13.85
CA ILE A 58 -3.75 13.93 13.24
C ILE A 58 -3.86 12.41 13.34
N SER A 59 -2.77 11.71 13.03
CA SER A 59 -2.75 10.24 13.07
C SER A 59 -2.96 9.69 14.47
N LYS A 60 -2.30 10.26 15.48
CA LYS A 60 -2.46 9.89 16.90
C LYS A 60 -3.90 10.16 17.39
N LYS A 61 -4.47 11.32 17.05
CA LYS A 61 -5.87 11.66 17.36
C LYS A 61 -6.87 10.69 16.72
N SER A 62 -6.49 10.08 15.59
CA SER A 62 -7.30 9.08 14.87
C SER A 62 -7.06 7.64 15.34
N GLY A 63 -6.26 7.42 16.40
CA GLY A 63 -6.03 6.10 16.99
C GLY A 63 -4.81 5.33 16.45
N ALA A 64 -4.01 5.92 15.54
CA ALA A 64 -2.80 5.27 15.07
C ALA A 64 -1.61 5.60 15.97
N GLU A 65 -0.63 4.69 15.99
CA GLU A 65 0.66 4.93 16.62
C GLU A 65 1.61 5.69 15.69
N VAL A 66 2.38 6.62 16.27
CA VAL A 66 3.49 7.30 15.59
C VAL A 66 4.71 7.23 16.52
N PRO A 67 5.39 6.08 16.59
CA PRO A 67 6.46 5.85 17.56
C PRO A 67 7.76 6.56 17.20
N PHE A 68 7.89 7.09 16.00
CA PHE A 68 9.06 7.83 15.52
C PHE A 68 8.66 8.81 14.42
N LEU A 69 9.44 9.88 14.27
CA LEU A 69 9.42 10.68 13.06
C LEU A 69 10.40 10.09 12.04
N ARG A 70 9.96 9.99 10.80
CA ARG A 70 10.75 9.47 9.69
C ARG A 70 11.84 10.48 9.31
N PRO A 71 13.12 10.09 9.25
CA PRO A 71 14.19 10.95 8.79
C PRO A 71 13.95 11.47 7.37
N LYS A 72 14.36 12.71 7.09
CA LYS A 72 14.19 13.38 5.80
C LYS A 72 14.71 12.55 4.62
N LYS A 73 15.81 11.79 4.79
CA LYS A 73 16.36 10.91 3.74
C LYS A 73 15.38 9.83 3.23
N TYR A 74 14.38 9.44 4.03
CA TYR A 74 13.33 8.50 3.64
C TYR A 74 12.01 9.20 3.26
N ALA A 75 12.02 10.53 3.14
CA ALA A 75 10.85 11.33 2.79
C ALA A 75 11.04 12.13 1.49
N GLN A 76 12.11 11.85 0.76
CA GLN A 76 12.40 12.46 -0.53
C GLN A 76 11.52 11.89 -1.65
N ASP A 77 11.47 12.57 -2.79
CA ASP A 77 10.67 12.12 -3.94
C ASP A 77 11.14 10.79 -4.52
N TYR A 78 12.44 10.52 -4.44
CA TYR A 78 13.07 9.28 -4.88
C TYR A 78 13.10 8.18 -3.80
N SER A 79 12.60 8.47 -2.59
CA SER A 79 12.54 7.44 -1.54
C SER A 79 11.50 6.39 -1.90
N THR A 80 11.94 5.15 -2.06
CA THR A 80 11.05 4.03 -2.38
C THR A 80 10.18 3.66 -1.19
N THR A 81 9.01 3.08 -1.45
CA THR A 81 8.12 2.58 -0.40
C THR A 81 8.82 1.51 0.42
N GLU A 82 9.61 0.64 -0.21
CA GLU A 82 10.38 -0.42 0.45
C GLU A 82 11.36 0.16 1.46
N SER A 83 12.09 1.21 1.11
CA SER A 83 13.05 1.86 2.03
C SER A 83 12.34 2.43 3.27
N VAL A 84 11.12 2.95 3.10
CA VAL A 84 10.29 3.43 4.22
C VAL A 84 9.83 2.27 5.11
N LEU A 85 9.42 1.15 4.53
CA LEU A 85 9.01 -0.04 5.28
C LEU A 85 10.20 -0.66 6.03
N ILE A 86 11.35 -0.80 5.39
CA ILE A 86 12.58 -1.31 6.03
C ILE A 86 12.98 -0.41 7.21
N HIS A 87 12.93 0.91 7.03
CA HIS A 87 13.18 1.85 8.13
C HIS A 87 12.21 1.62 9.30
N ALA A 88 10.91 1.47 9.03
CA ALA A 88 9.90 1.23 10.06
C ALA A 88 10.13 -0.11 10.77
N VAL A 89 10.40 -1.18 10.03
CA VAL A 89 10.72 -2.51 10.57
C VAL A 89 11.90 -2.44 11.55
N LYS A 90 12.99 -1.78 11.14
CA LYS A 90 14.18 -1.58 11.99
C LYS A 90 13.88 -0.76 13.24
N LYS A 91 13.16 0.37 13.10
CA LYS A 91 12.79 1.23 14.23
C LYS A 91 11.89 0.51 15.24
N LEU A 92 11.00 -0.31 14.77
CA LEU A 92 10.08 -1.10 15.60
C LEU A 92 10.68 -2.43 16.08
N ARG A 93 11.91 -2.76 15.69
CA ARG A 93 12.61 -4.01 16.01
C ARG A 93 11.78 -5.26 15.66
N LEU A 94 11.05 -5.23 14.55
CA LEU A 94 10.16 -6.33 14.17
C LEU A 94 10.93 -7.58 13.70
N GLU A 95 12.18 -7.41 13.30
CA GLU A 95 13.06 -8.51 12.85
C GLU A 95 13.39 -9.53 13.96
N ILE A 96 13.34 -9.07 15.22
CA ILE A 96 13.68 -9.91 16.40
C ILE A 96 12.45 -10.53 17.07
N LEU A 97 11.25 -10.30 16.54
CA LEU A 97 10.05 -10.90 17.08
C LEU A 97 10.04 -12.41 16.79
N LYS A 98 9.82 -13.22 17.84
CA LYS A 98 9.75 -14.70 17.73
C LYS A 98 8.63 -15.18 16.81
N ASN A 99 7.54 -14.42 16.70
CA ASN A 99 6.40 -14.77 15.85
C ASN A 99 6.59 -14.22 14.44
N GLU A 100 6.22 -15.00 13.44
CA GLU A 100 6.17 -14.52 12.05
C GLU A 100 5.31 -13.25 11.96
N THR A 101 5.96 -12.15 11.62
CA THR A 101 5.31 -10.85 11.45
C THR A 101 5.25 -10.49 9.98
N SER A 102 4.09 -9.98 9.56
CA SER A 102 3.87 -9.45 8.22
C SER A 102 3.43 -8.00 8.29
N ILE A 103 3.93 -7.20 7.35
CA ILE A 103 3.54 -5.80 7.20
C ILE A 103 2.37 -5.74 6.21
N VAL A 104 1.33 -4.99 6.60
CA VAL A 104 0.23 -4.59 5.73
C VAL A 104 0.41 -3.12 5.39
N LEU A 105 0.94 -2.84 4.21
CA LEU A 105 1.07 -1.48 3.71
C LEU A 105 -0.27 -0.99 3.17
N LEU A 106 -0.72 0.15 3.67
CA LEU A 106 -1.92 0.85 3.22
C LEU A 106 -1.55 2.26 2.76
N GLN A 107 -1.66 2.53 1.46
CA GLN A 107 -1.37 3.86 0.95
C GLN A 107 -2.55 4.80 1.18
N PRO A 108 -2.33 6.03 1.74
CA PRO A 108 -3.39 7.03 1.91
C PRO A 108 -4.06 7.44 0.59
N THR A 109 -3.32 7.32 -0.52
CA THR A 109 -3.81 7.65 -1.87
C THR A 109 -4.87 6.71 -2.43
N SER A 110 -5.11 5.59 -1.75
CA SER A 110 -6.21 4.66 -2.06
C SER A 110 -7.19 4.63 -0.87
N PRO A 111 -7.95 5.73 -0.63
CA PRO A 111 -8.78 5.86 0.57
C PRO A 111 -10.02 4.98 0.55
N ILE A 112 -10.47 4.55 -0.63
CA ILE A 112 -11.69 3.76 -0.78
C ILE A 112 -11.33 2.28 -0.84
N ARG A 113 -11.79 1.53 0.17
CA ARG A 113 -11.69 0.07 0.25
C ARG A 113 -13.05 -0.50 0.62
N TYR A 114 -13.43 -1.61 0.02
CA TYR A 114 -14.64 -2.32 0.42
C TYR A 114 -14.52 -2.84 1.86
N LYS A 115 -15.65 -2.98 2.53
CA LYS A 115 -15.72 -3.55 3.88
C LYS A 115 -14.97 -4.88 3.95
N ASN A 116 -14.16 -5.08 4.97
CA ASN A 116 -13.37 -6.29 5.24
C ASN A 116 -12.32 -6.64 4.15
N SER A 117 -11.95 -5.69 3.24
CA SER A 117 -10.94 -5.98 2.20
C SER A 117 -9.57 -6.33 2.79
N ILE A 118 -9.19 -5.71 3.91
CA ILE A 118 -7.92 -5.99 4.58
C ILE A 118 -7.93 -7.43 5.12
N ASP A 119 -8.98 -7.82 5.84
CA ASP A 119 -9.09 -9.16 6.41
C ASP A 119 -9.17 -10.23 5.32
N LYS A 120 -9.89 -9.96 4.22
CA LYS A 120 -9.93 -10.85 3.05
C LYS A 120 -8.55 -11.01 2.41
N ALA A 121 -7.77 -9.94 2.28
CA ALA A 121 -6.42 -10.00 1.75
C ALA A 121 -5.49 -10.82 2.66
N ILE A 122 -5.59 -10.63 3.98
CA ILE A 122 -4.83 -11.40 4.97
C ILE A 122 -5.20 -12.89 4.89
N ASN A 123 -6.50 -13.22 4.85
CA ASN A 123 -6.94 -14.60 4.70
C ASN A 123 -6.40 -15.25 3.42
N ARG A 124 -6.44 -14.54 2.28
CA ARG A 124 -5.87 -15.03 1.02
C ARG A 124 -4.38 -15.25 1.12
N PHE A 125 -3.65 -14.31 1.74
CA PHE A 125 -2.21 -14.40 1.97
C PHE A 125 -1.83 -15.65 2.78
N GLU A 126 -2.62 -15.99 3.81
CA GLU A 126 -2.42 -17.18 4.64
C GLU A 126 -2.75 -18.49 3.90
N ILE A 127 -3.89 -18.54 3.22
CA ILE A 127 -4.32 -19.73 2.44
C ILE A 127 -3.30 -20.10 1.39
N GLU A 128 -2.78 -19.10 0.67
CA GLU A 128 -1.76 -19.31 -0.38
C GLU A 128 -0.35 -19.49 0.19
N LYS A 129 -0.17 -19.36 1.51
CA LYS A 129 1.16 -19.40 2.17
C LYS A 129 2.17 -18.46 1.50
N ALA A 130 1.68 -17.33 0.96
CA ALA A 130 2.46 -16.42 0.17
C ALA A 130 3.53 -15.70 0.98
N ASP A 131 4.61 -15.25 0.34
CA ASP A 131 5.62 -14.37 0.95
C ASP A 131 5.28 -12.89 0.78
N SER A 132 4.50 -12.57 -0.27
CA SER A 132 3.94 -11.23 -0.50
C SER A 132 2.61 -11.33 -1.23
N LEU A 133 1.79 -10.27 -1.10
CA LEU A 133 0.51 -10.10 -1.79
C LEU A 133 0.36 -8.64 -2.20
N VAL A 134 -0.16 -8.41 -3.39
CA VAL A 134 -0.55 -7.09 -3.90
C VAL A 134 -2.00 -7.11 -4.35
N SER A 135 -2.73 -6.06 -3.99
CA SER A 135 -4.09 -5.88 -4.48
C SER A 135 -4.09 -5.23 -5.86
N VAL A 136 -4.90 -5.78 -6.76
CA VAL A 136 -4.97 -5.34 -8.16
C VAL A 136 -6.43 -5.18 -8.61
N ASN A 137 -6.63 -4.38 -9.64
CA ASN A 137 -7.89 -4.32 -10.37
C ASN A 137 -7.73 -5.03 -11.71
N SER A 138 -8.65 -5.90 -12.04
CA SER A 138 -8.72 -6.46 -13.40
C SER A 138 -9.12 -5.38 -14.39
N THR A 139 -8.50 -5.38 -15.55
CA THR A 139 -8.79 -4.39 -16.60
C THR A 139 -8.90 -5.04 -17.96
N ARG A 140 -9.89 -4.62 -18.73
CA ARG A 140 -10.11 -5.00 -20.13
C ARG A 140 -9.77 -3.84 -21.07
N LYS A 141 -8.81 -2.98 -20.65
CA LYS A 141 -8.31 -1.89 -21.50
C LYS A 141 -7.42 -2.45 -22.60
N PHE A 142 -7.43 -1.78 -23.74
CA PHE A 142 -6.50 -2.05 -24.81
C PHE A 142 -5.21 -1.26 -24.57
N TYR A 143 -4.11 -1.96 -24.38
CA TYR A 143 -2.82 -1.36 -24.09
C TYR A 143 -1.98 -1.20 -25.35
N TRP A 144 -1.17 -0.16 -25.35
CA TRP A 144 -0.16 0.10 -26.36
C TRP A 144 1.21 0.16 -25.68
N LYS A 145 2.18 -0.46 -26.25
CA LYS A 145 3.56 -0.40 -25.75
C LYS A 145 4.33 0.68 -26.51
N ASN A 146 5.02 1.54 -25.77
CA ASN A 146 5.98 2.48 -26.33
C ASN A 146 7.35 1.79 -26.41
N ASP A 147 7.80 1.56 -27.62
CA ASP A 147 9.11 1.05 -27.97
C ASP A 147 9.71 2.03 -28.99
N ARG A 148 10.46 1.59 -29.99
CA ARG A 148 10.86 2.45 -31.10
C ARG A 148 9.67 3.13 -31.81
N PHE A 149 8.52 2.44 -31.83
CA PHE A 149 7.21 2.96 -32.25
C PHE A 149 6.14 2.51 -31.27
N VAL A 150 5.07 3.29 -31.15
CA VAL A 150 3.90 2.90 -30.35
C VAL A 150 3.14 1.77 -31.02
N LYS A 151 3.12 0.60 -30.40
CA LYS A 151 2.51 -0.63 -30.95
C LYS A 151 1.37 -1.12 -30.05
N PRO A 152 0.25 -1.62 -30.61
CA PRO A 152 -0.80 -2.25 -29.84
C PRO A 152 -0.32 -3.57 -29.24
N MET A 153 -0.76 -3.88 -28.02
CA MET A 153 -0.54 -5.17 -27.35
C MET A 153 -1.68 -6.17 -27.65
N TYR A 154 -2.35 -5.99 -28.76
CA TYR A 154 -3.45 -6.85 -29.25
C TYR A 154 -3.43 -6.85 -30.78
N ASP A 155 -4.08 -7.83 -31.40
CA ASP A 155 -4.21 -7.89 -32.86
C ASP A 155 -5.20 -6.81 -33.33
N ILE A 156 -4.69 -5.80 -34.05
CA ILE A 156 -5.51 -4.68 -34.56
C ILE A 156 -6.49 -5.11 -35.64
N TYR A 157 -6.18 -6.17 -36.39
CA TYR A 157 -7.03 -6.70 -37.45
C TYR A 157 -8.14 -7.61 -36.92
N LYS A 158 -7.93 -8.18 -35.72
CA LYS A 158 -8.89 -9.04 -35.02
C LYS A 158 -9.22 -8.47 -33.64
N ARG A 159 -9.39 -7.14 -33.54
CA ARG A 159 -9.65 -6.47 -32.26
C ARG A 159 -10.85 -7.10 -31.55
N PRO A 160 -10.67 -7.69 -30.37
CA PRO A 160 -11.75 -8.36 -29.66
C PRO A 160 -12.73 -7.34 -29.08
N MET A 161 -13.98 -7.69 -28.95
CA MET A 161 -14.92 -6.93 -28.12
C MET A 161 -14.51 -7.09 -26.64
N ARG A 162 -14.59 -6.00 -25.84
CA ARG A 162 -14.18 -6.03 -24.43
C ARG A 162 -14.83 -7.14 -23.63
N GLN A 163 -16.12 -7.44 -23.88
CA GLN A 163 -16.87 -8.51 -23.22
C GLN A 163 -16.43 -9.92 -23.65
N LYS A 164 -15.76 -10.04 -24.79
CA LYS A 164 -15.26 -11.32 -25.33
C LYS A 164 -13.78 -11.58 -24.98
N ILE A 165 -13.09 -10.66 -24.30
CA ILE A 165 -11.72 -10.87 -23.82
C ILE A 165 -11.73 -12.05 -22.85
N LYS A 166 -10.94 -13.08 -23.15
CA LYS A 166 -10.83 -14.31 -22.34
C LYS A 166 -10.17 -14.01 -20.99
N LYS A 167 -10.44 -14.84 -19.98
CA LYS A 167 -9.89 -14.65 -18.62
C LYS A 167 -8.37 -14.62 -18.59
N ASN A 168 -7.68 -15.38 -19.41
CA ASN A 168 -6.22 -15.42 -19.53
C ASN A 168 -5.61 -14.22 -20.31
N GLU A 169 -6.45 -13.40 -20.92
CA GLU A 169 -6.05 -12.19 -21.65
C GLU A 169 -6.34 -10.90 -20.84
N ILE A 170 -6.88 -11.05 -19.63
CA ILE A 170 -7.16 -9.91 -18.76
C ILE A 170 -5.88 -9.44 -18.11
N PHE A 171 -5.60 -8.15 -18.24
CA PHE A 171 -4.52 -7.51 -17.49
C PHE A 171 -4.96 -7.13 -16.08
N PHE A 172 -3.99 -7.07 -15.18
CA PHE A 172 -4.18 -6.59 -13.82
C PHE A 172 -3.34 -5.33 -13.61
N ALA A 173 -3.95 -4.32 -13.01
CA ALA A 173 -3.27 -3.08 -12.63
C ALA A 173 -3.23 -2.96 -11.12
N GLU A 174 -2.06 -2.64 -10.55
CA GLU A 174 -1.93 -2.32 -9.13
C GLU A 174 -2.81 -1.11 -8.78
N ASN A 175 -3.54 -1.22 -7.69
CA ASN A 175 -4.47 -0.18 -7.26
C ASN A 175 -3.97 0.64 -6.06
N GLY A 176 -2.75 0.34 -5.58
CA GLY A 176 -2.15 1.05 -4.45
C GLY A 176 -2.86 0.85 -3.11
N SER A 177 -3.77 -0.12 -3.01
CA SER A 177 -4.67 -0.24 -1.86
C SER A 177 -4.09 -1.06 -0.72
N ILE A 178 -3.75 -2.33 -0.98
CA ILE A 178 -3.28 -3.27 0.05
C ILE A 178 -2.08 -4.03 -0.49
N TYR A 179 -0.98 -4.00 0.25
CA TYR A 179 0.20 -4.83 0.03
C TYR A 179 0.51 -5.57 1.33
N ILE A 180 0.81 -6.85 1.27
CA ILE A 180 1.22 -7.64 2.43
C ILE A 180 2.57 -8.25 2.13
N THR A 181 3.50 -8.17 3.07
CA THR A 181 4.83 -8.78 2.92
C THR A 181 5.33 -9.27 4.26
N LYS A 182 5.86 -10.49 4.31
CA LYS A 182 6.55 -11.01 5.50
C LYS A 182 7.76 -10.14 5.81
N VAL A 183 7.98 -9.80 7.08
CA VAL A 183 9.16 -9.05 7.51
C VAL A 183 10.44 -9.74 7.06
N LYS A 184 10.52 -11.07 7.15
CA LYS A 184 11.64 -11.87 6.67
C LYS A 184 11.93 -11.66 5.18
N THR A 185 10.91 -11.58 4.35
CA THR A 185 11.04 -11.32 2.90
C THR A 185 11.52 -9.91 2.64
N LEU A 186 10.90 -8.93 3.31
CA LEU A 186 11.28 -7.52 3.20
C LEU A 186 12.74 -7.27 3.62
N SER A 187 13.21 -7.92 4.69
CA SER A 187 14.58 -7.77 5.17
C SER A 187 15.63 -8.39 4.24
N LYS A 188 15.24 -9.31 3.36
CA LYS A 188 16.14 -9.90 2.35
C LYS A 188 16.25 -9.06 1.08
N SER A 189 15.29 -8.17 0.80
CA SER A 189 15.40 -7.25 -0.33
C SER A 189 16.54 -6.26 -0.06
N LYS A 190 17.65 -6.43 -0.76
CA LYS A 190 18.77 -5.48 -0.75
C LYS A 190 18.34 -4.30 -1.63
N ASN A 191 17.93 -3.20 -1.02
CA ASN A 191 17.87 -1.87 -1.64
C ASN A 191 18.94 -0.98 -1.02
#